data_993304a3a826b9a6c43615d2d5ab9ef8
#
_entry.id   993304a3a826b9a6c43615d2d5ab9ef8
#
_cell.length_a   1.000
_cell.length_b   1.000
_cell.length_c   1.000
_cell.angle_alpha   90.00
_cell.angle_beta   90.00
_cell.angle_gamma   90.00
#
_symmetry.space_group_name_H-M   'P 1'
#
loop_
_entity.id
_entity.type
_entity.pdbx_description
1 polymer ?
#
loop_
_entity_poly.entity_id
_entity_poly.type
_entity_poly.pdbx_seq_one_letter_code
_entity_poly.pdbx_strand_id
1 'polypeptide(L)'
;MLVPPVRTVAVIDDDRRVLTSLANLLASGGYGTRLYESAQDLFSDGYLGLLCVITDLGMRPIDGLQVLERVIHSGAAMPVIIITGKPGEQTENYYLQRGALGFFRKPVDGDALLDLLDSIA
;
A
#
# COMPACT_ATOMS: atom_id res chain seq x y z
N MET A 1 -4.66 17.64 26.69
CA MET A 1 -4.76 16.26 26.22
C MET A 1 -4.11 16.15 24.86
N LEU A 2 -3.21 15.21 24.69
CA LEU A 2 -2.56 14.98 23.40
C LEU A 2 -3.49 14.18 22.48
N VAL A 3 -3.68 14.69 21.28
CA VAL A 3 -4.38 13.93 20.25
C VAL A 3 -3.40 12.87 19.69
N PRO A 4 -3.79 11.60 19.60
CA PRO A 4 -2.93 10.59 18.99
C PRO A 4 -2.52 11.01 17.58
N PRO A 5 -1.29 10.76 17.14
CA PRO A 5 -0.89 11.04 15.77
C PRO A 5 -1.76 10.24 14.79
N VAL A 6 -2.13 10.86 13.68
CA VAL A 6 -2.85 10.17 12.62
C VAL A 6 -1.92 9.14 11.99
N ARG A 7 -2.36 7.90 11.94
CA ARG A 7 -1.61 6.84 11.26
C ARG A 7 -1.81 6.99 9.77
N THR A 8 -0.73 7.18 9.04
CA THR A 8 -0.76 7.51 7.64
C THR A 8 -0.32 6.33 6.79
N VAL A 9 -1.10 6.03 5.77
CA VAL A 9 -0.84 4.96 4.81
C VAL A 9 -0.56 5.60 3.45
N ALA A 10 0.55 5.21 2.82
CA ALA A 10 0.82 5.60 1.44
C ALA A 10 0.08 4.67 0.49
N VAL A 11 -0.55 5.23 -0.53
CA VAL A 11 -1.23 4.45 -1.58
C VAL A 11 -0.67 4.87 -2.92
N ILE A 12 -0.22 3.88 -3.70
CA ILE A 12 0.32 4.09 -5.04
C ILE A 12 -0.56 3.37 -6.05
N ASP A 13 -1.15 4.11 -6.97
CA ASP A 13 -1.93 3.56 -8.08
C ASP A 13 -1.99 4.62 -9.18
N ASP A 14 -1.80 4.24 -10.43
CA ASP A 14 -1.90 5.17 -11.55
C ASP A 14 -3.35 5.51 -11.94
N ASP A 15 -4.33 4.83 -11.36
CA ASP A 15 -5.75 5.14 -11.52
C ASP A 15 -6.24 5.99 -10.35
N ARG A 16 -6.56 7.26 -10.62
CA ARG A 16 -7.04 8.21 -9.61
C ARG A 16 -8.34 7.76 -8.93
N ARG A 17 -9.18 7.02 -9.63
CA ARG A 17 -10.44 6.51 -9.05
C ARG A 17 -10.15 5.50 -7.95
N VAL A 18 -9.14 4.67 -8.14
CA VAL A 18 -8.68 3.73 -7.11
C VAL A 18 -8.10 4.49 -5.92
N LEU A 19 -7.27 5.50 -6.16
CA LEU A 19 -6.70 6.32 -5.08
C LEU A 19 -7.81 6.96 -4.24
N THR A 20 -8.81 7.56 -4.89
CA THR A 20 -9.93 8.19 -4.18
C THR A 20 -10.73 7.18 -3.38
N SER A 21 -11.04 6.04 -3.97
CA SER A 21 -11.80 4.99 -3.31
C SER A 21 -11.06 4.44 -2.08
N LEU A 22 -9.78 4.18 -2.20
CA LEU A 22 -8.97 3.70 -1.07
C LEU A 22 -8.80 4.77 0.00
N ALA A 23 -8.62 6.04 -0.38
CA ALA A 23 -8.54 7.13 0.59
C ALA A 23 -9.81 7.24 1.42
N ASN A 24 -10.99 7.12 0.80
CA ASN A 24 -12.26 7.14 1.50
C ASN A 24 -12.41 5.94 2.45
N LEU A 25 -12.03 4.76 1.99
CA LEU A 25 -12.06 3.55 2.82
C LEU A 25 -11.15 3.71 4.03
N LEU A 26 -9.91 4.13 3.82
CA LEU A 26 -8.93 4.29 4.89
C LEU A 26 -9.35 5.36 5.88
N ALA A 27 -9.92 6.47 5.40
CA ALA A 27 -10.46 7.51 6.27
C ALA A 27 -11.58 6.96 7.18
N SER A 28 -12.43 6.09 6.64
CA SER A 28 -13.51 5.47 7.43
C SER A 28 -12.95 4.60 8.57
N GLY A 29 -11.75 4.08 8.43
CA GLY A 29 -11.06 3.30 9.45
C GLY A 29 -10.17 4.13 10.37
N GLY A 30 -10.13 5.46 10.20
CA GLY A 30 -9.33 6.35 11.04
C GLY A 30 -7.91 6.59 10.54
N TYR A 31 -7.60 6.20 9.30
CA TYR A 31 -6.26 6.38 8.72
C TYR A 31 -6.18 7.63 7.85
N GLY A 32 -5.05 8.34 7.94
CA GLY A 32 -4.68 9.35 6.96
C GLY A 32 -4.01 8.69 5.75
N THR A 33 -3.95 9.40 4.64
CA THR A 33 -3.35 8.87 3.41
C THR A 33 -2.40 9.86 2.77
N ARG A 34 -1.37 9.33 2.12
CA ARG A 34 -0.59 10.03 1.10
C ARG A 34 -0.79 9.28 -0.20
N LEU A 35 -1.30 9.97 -1.22
CA LEU A 35 -1.67 9.35 -2.49
C LEU A 35 -0.62 9.66 -3.55
N TYR A 36 -0.18 8.64 -4.27
CA TYR A 36 0.84 8.76 -5.31
C TYR A 36 0.35 8.08 -6.58
N GLU A 37 0.52 8.75 -7.71
CA GLU A 37 0.22 8.18 -9.02
C GLU A 37 1.39 7.38 -9.59
N SER A 38 2.57 7.52 -9.01
CA SER A 38 3.78 6.78 -9.41
C SER A 38 4.61 6.38 -8.21
N ALA A 39 5.37 5.31 -8.37
CA ALA A 39 6.30 4.85 -7.34
C ALA A 39 7.45 5.84 -7.11
N GLN A 40 7.90 6.52 -8.17
CA GLN A 40 8.97 7.51 -8.07
C GLN A 40 8.61 8.62 -7.09
N ASP A 41 7.36 9.06 -7.08
CA ASP A 41 6.92 10.13 -6.18
C ASP A 41 7.01 9.69 -4.72
N LEU A 42 6.64 8.44 -4.41
CA LEU A 42 6.84 7.91 -3.06
C LEU A 42 8.32 7.85 -2.70
N PHE A 43 9.16 7.35 -3.61
CA PHE A 43 10.60 7.24 -3.33
C PHE A 43 11.23 8.61 -3.08
N SER A 44 10.77 9.64 -3.76
CA SER A 44 11.24 11.02 -3.54
C SER A 44 10.83 11.54 -2.17
N ASP A 45 9.62 11.23 -1.71
CA ASP A 45 9.14 11.64 -0.39
C ASP A 45 9.75 10.82 0.75
N GLY A 46 10.08 9.57 0.50
CA GLY A 46 10.55 8.64 1.52
C GLY A 46 9.43 8.08 2.38
N TYR A 47 9.80 7.32 3.39
CA TYR A 47 8.84 6.52 4.18
C TYR A 47 8.60 7.07 5.59
N LEU A 48 9.18 8.21 5.93
CA LEU A 48 9.09 8.75 7.29
C LEU A 48 7.63 9.07 7.64
N GLY A 49 7.20 8.58 8.78
CA GLY A 49 5.84 8.83 9.29
C GLY A 49 4.77 7.92 8.69
N LEU A 50 5.15 6.96 7.84
CA LEU A 50 4.19 6.01 7.27
C LEU A 50 4.06 4.78 8.14
N LEU A 51 2.83 4.29 8.25
CA LEU A 51 2.52 2.99 8.87
C LEU A 51 2.75 1.85 7.87
N CYS A 52 2.38 2.07 6.60
CA CYS A 52 2.33 1.03 5.59
C CYS A 52 2.31 1.66 4.19
N VAL A 53 2.73 0.90 3.21
CA VAL A 53 2.61 1.23 1.79
C VAL A 53 1.66 0.24 1.12
N ILE A 54 0.64 0.75 0.45
CA ILE A 54 -0.25 -0.03 -0.41
C ILE A 54 0.08 0.33 -1.85
N THR A 55 0.41 -0.66 -2.67
CA THR A 55 0.78 -0.41 -4.06
C THR A 55 0.01 -1.29 -5.03
N ASP A 56 -0.45 -0.69 -6.13
CA ASP A 56 -0.90 -1.45 -7.29
C ASP A 56 0.26 -2.24 -7.89
N LEU A 57 -0.03 -3.43 -8.39
CA LEU A 57 0.98 -4.29 -8.99
C LEU A 57 1.33 -3.87 -10.42
N GLY A 58 0.33 -3.45 -11.20
CA GLY A 58 0.43 -3.32 -12.65
C GLY A 58 0.93 -2.00 -13.20
N MET A 59 1.58 -1.17 -12.40
CA MET A 59 2.05 0.17 -12.81
C MET A 59 3.29 0.13 -13.69
N ARG A 60 3.55 1.24 -14.37
CA ARG A 60 4.78 1.48 -15.17
C ARG A 60 5.32 2.87 -14.87
N PRO A 61 6.62 3.10 -14.97
CA PRO A 61 7.70 2.16 -15.31
C PRO A 61 8.12 1.25 -14.15
N ILE A 62 7.71 1.57 -12.92
CA ILE A 62 8.01 0.78 -11.74
C ILE A 62 6.72 0.12 -11.25
N ASP A 63 6.70 -1.20 -11.22
CA ASP A 63 5.54 -1.97 -10.78
C ASP A 63 5.55 -2.23 -9.27
N GLY A 64 4.48 -2.86 -8.76
CA GLY A 64 4.34 -3.13 -7.34
C GLY A 64 5.36 -4.10 -6.78
N LEU A 65 5.83 -5.06 -7.56
CA LEU A 65 6.91 -5.96 -7.11
C LEU A 65 8.21 -5.20 -6.91
N GLN A 66 8.54 -4.30 -7.84
CA GLN A 66 9.71 -3.44 -7.71
C GLN A 66 9.61 -2.50 -6.51
N VAL A 67 8.41 -1.99 -6.21
CA VAL A 67 8.17 -1.21 -5.00
C VAL A 67 8.48 -2.04 -3.76
N LEU A 68 7.95 -3.26 -3.69
CA LEU A 68 8.19 -4.17 -2.57
C LEU A 68 9.68 -4.43 -2.38
N GLU A 69 10.37 -4.78 -3.45
CA GLU A 69 11.82 -5.06 -3.41
C GLU A 69 12.61 -3.83 -2.95
N ARG A 70 12.25 -2.67 -3.45
CA ARG A 70 12.94 -1.42 -3.12
C ARG A 70 12.76 -1.02 -1.65
N VAL A 71 11.54 -1.17 -1.12
CA VAL A 71 11.27 -0.91 0.29
C VAL A 71 12.06 -1.86 1.18
N ILE A 72 12.07 -3.15 0.86
CA ILE A 72 12.83 -4.15 1.62
C ILE A 72 14.33 -3.84 1.59
N HIS A 73 14.89 -3.54 0.43
CA HIS A 73 16.31 -3.24 0.28
C HIS A 73 16.73 -1.92 0.95
N SER A 74 15.78 -1.01 1.17
CA SER A 74 16.08 0.24 1.87
C SER A 74 16.42 0.05 3.35
N GLY A 75 16.13 -1.13 3.90
CA GLY A 75 16.28 -1.40 5.33
C GLY A 75 15.18 -0.78 6.19
N ALA A 76 14.21 -0.08 5.59
CA ALA A 76 13.04 0.39 6.32
C ALA A 76 12.18 -0.81 6.73
N ALA A 77 11.81 -0.87 8.00
CA ALA A 77 10.87 -1.90 8.48
C ALA A 77 9.44 -1.50 8.11
N MET A 78 9.18 -1.35 6.82
CA MET A 78 7.95 -0.79 6.27
C MET A 78 7.13 -1.88 5.62
N PRO A 79 5.92 -2.20 6.18
CA PRO A 79 5.04 -3.18 5.56
C PRO A 79 4.54 -2.69 4.19
N VAL A 80 4.47 -3.62 3.23
CA VAL A 80 3.95 -3.36 1.89
C VAL A 80 2.80 -4.31 1.61
N ILE A 81 1.67 -3.75 1.20
CA ILE A 81 0.49 -4.49 0.76
C ILE A 81 0.37 -4.30 -0.75
N ILE A 82 0.16 -5.39 -1.48
CA ILE A 82 0.00 -5.36 -2.94
C ILE A 82 -1.48 -5.49 -3.28
N ILE A 83 -1.95 -4.65 -4.19
CA ILE A 83 -3.29 -4.75 -4.77
C ILE A 83 -3.17 -4.93 -6.28
N THR A 84 -4.10 -5.65 -6.89
CA THR A 84 -4.08 -5.88 -8.33
C THR A 84 -5.48 -6.00 -8.91
N GLY A 85 -5.69 -5.40 -10.08
CA GLY A 85 -6.94 -5.52 -10.83
C GLY A 85 -6.89 -6.59 -11.92
N LYS A 86 -5.72 -7.20 -12.14
CA LYS A 86 -5.54 -8.20 -13.20
C LYS A 86 -5.07 -9.51 -12.61
N PRO A 87 -5.54 -10.66 -13.14
CA PRO A 87 -4.88 -11.92 -12.82
C PRO A 87 -3.44 -11.83 -13.34
N GLY A 88 -2.49 -11.93 -12.42
CA GLY A 88 -1.08 -11.94 -12.76
C GLY A 88 -0.60 -13.36 -13.06
N GLU A 89 0.62 -13.45 -13.57
CA GLU A 89 1.28 -14.74 -13.78
C GLU A 89 1.64 -15.40 -12.46
N GLN A 90 1.80 -14.59 -11.42
CA GLN A 90 2.20 -15.07 -10.11
C GLN A 90 1.01 -15.11 -9.15
N THR A 91 1.10 -16.04 -8.19
CA THR A 91 0.09 -16.21 -7.16
C THR A 91 0.30 -15.23 -6.00
N GLU A 92 -0.73 -15.09 -5.16
CA GLU A 92 -0.62 -14.38 -3.89
C GLU A 92 0.59 -14.83 -3.09
N ASN A 93 0.79 -16.14 -2.98
CA ASN A 93 1.88 -16.72 -2.21
C ASN A 93 3.26 -16.28 -2.72
N TYR A 94 3.40 -16.08 -4.03
CA TYR A 94 4.63 -15.56 -4.62
C TYR A 94 5.04 -14.22 -3.98
N TYR A 95 4.09 -13.30 -3.81
CA TYR A 95 4.37 -11.99 -3.23
C TYR A 95 4.54 -12.04 -1.72
N LEU A 96 3.75 -12.86 -1.04
CA LEU A 96 3.88 -13.04 0.41
C LEU A 96 5.24 -13.62 0.78
N GLN A 97 5.74 -14.59 0.02
CA GLN A 97 7.07 -15.17 0.24
C GLN A 97 8.20 -14.16 0.01
N ARG A 98 7.95 -13.12 -0.78
CA ARG A 98 8.92 -12.05 -1.04
C ARG A 98 8.82 -10.90 -0.05
N GLY A 99 7.98 -11.04 0.96
CA GLY A 99 7.91 -10.10 2.07
C GLY A 99 6.72 -9.16 2.05
N ALA A 100 5.76 -9.32 1.13
CA ALA A 100 4.52 -8.56 1.18
C ALA A 100 3.74 -8.94 2.44
N LEU A 101 3.20 -7.95 3.12
CA LEU A 101 2.34 -8.17 4.28
C LEU A 101 0.99 -8.75 3.88
N GLY A 102 0.46 -8.32 2.74
CA GLY A 102 -0.83 -8.76 2.24
C GLY A 102 -0.94 -8.59 0.74
N PHE A 103 -1.97 -9.22 0.19
CA PHE A 103 -2.27 -9.18 -1.24
C PHE A 103 -3.78 -9.16 -1.41
N PHE A 104 -4.29 -8.21 -2.17
CA PHE A 104 -5.72 -8.06 -2.41
C PHE A 104 -6.00 -7.91 -3.90
N ARG A 105 -7.07 -8.56 -4.36
CA ARG A 105 -7.59 -8.35 -5.70
C ARG A 105 -8.60 -7.20 -5.69
N LYS A 106 -8.63 -6.42 -6.75
CA LYS A 106 -9.64 -5.37 -6.93
C LYS A 106 -10.97 -6.01 -7.40
N PRO A 107 -12.12 -5.56 -6.93
CA PRO A 107 -12.30 -4.55 -5.89
C PRO A 107 -11.85 -5.06 -4.52
N VAL A 108 -11.16 -4.20 -3.77
CA VAL A 108 -10.57 -4.58 -2.49
C VAL A 108 -11.68 -4.82 -1.46
N ASP A 109 -11.58 -5.93 -0.73
CA ASP A 109 -12.40 -6.16 0.47
C ASP A 109 -11.98 -5.18 1.55
N GLY A 110 -12.81 -4.15 1.77
CA GLY A 110 -12.48 -3.06 2.67
C GLY A 110 -12.32 -3.49 4.11
N ASP A 111 -13.19 -4.38 4.58
CA ASP A 111 -13.12 -4.87 5.96
C ASP A 111 -11.84 -5.68 6.18
N ALA A 112 -11.47 -6.53 5.24
CA ALA A 112 -10.26 -7.32 5.33
C ALA A 112 -9.01 -6.43 5.31
N LEU A 113 -8.99 -5.40 4.48
CA LEU A 113 -7.86 -4.45 4.43
C LEU A 113 -7.74 -3.69 5.75
N LEU A 114 -8.84 -3.16 6.27
CA LEU A 114 -8.82 -2.43 7.55
C LEU A 114 -8.41 -3.33 8.70
N ASP A 115 -8.89 -4.57 8.74
CA ASP A 115 -8.48 -5.54 9.76
C ASP A 115 -6.97 -5.80 9.72
N LEU A 116 -6.40 -5.95 8.53
CA LEU A 116 -4.97 -6.14 8.38
C LEU A 116 -4.18 -4.92 8.88
N LEU A 117 -4.62 -3.72 8.51
CA LEU A 117 -3.96 -2.49 8.99
C LEU A 117 -4.08 -2.33 10.50
N ASP A 118 -5.25 -2.62 11.07
CA ASP A 118 -5.45 -2.55 12.51
C ASP A 118 -4.54 -3.53 13.26
N SER A 119 -4.17 -4.64 12.63
CA SER A 119 -3.27 -5.63 13.24
C SER A 119 -1.82 -5.14 13.36
N ILE A 120 -1.42 -4.16 12.57
CA ILE A 120 -0.05 -3.60 12.56
C ILE A 120 0.01 -2.19 13.13
N ALA A 121 -1.13 -1.62 13.40
CA ALA A 121 -1.25 -0.23 13.87
C ALA A 121 -0.93 -0.09 15.37
#